data_3338697b582c5961f2c7eceb07df2946
#
_entry.id   3338697b582c5961f2c7eceb07df2946
#
_cell.length_a   1.000
_cell.length_b   1.000
_cell.length_c   1.000
_cell.angle_alpha   90.00
_cell.angle_beta   90.00
_cell.angle_gamma   90.00
#
_symmetry.space_group_name_H-M   'P 1'
#
loop_
_entity.id
_entity.type
_entity.pdbx_description
1 polymer ?
#
loop_
_entity_poly.entity_id
_entity_poly.type
_entity_poly.pdbx_seq_one_letter_code
_entity_poly.pdbx_strand_id
1 'polypeptide(L)'
;MSADFPSSTRPENRPPVKNPVQNPVLNPDRTPDQTPPAANPSNTATLLLAHGTPDRLSEMAEYLRNVTGGRPMPEHVITELQQRYTQIGLTDSMPGQGDDGLPLGPPLTRWTLLQARLLQQQLDRQDPAQTESAGQRVYVAMRNWRPSIAEVVAQMKADGVQHARVLCLAPQNSRTSTGLYRRALMAAVGSSFSVDFVSGWADEPLLAQAFAERIWPVWAEACAITGTRVPILFTAHAVPCRTIMTAVPSQPPAHPGTPVPADGMQDYGNLQTPDPYPVECKQTALAIAAALRPVGLTDADWFFAFQSQGIAGAPWIGPTVPDTLKALADSGHKGIVLQPVGFLCDHVEILYDIDIDFKQQAADLGLQLWRAESLNDSPTLIRAIQAALHHPATRLSADPESHPGQATEQPHSRPAHTRA
;
A
#
# COMPACT_ATOMS: atom_id res chain seq x y z
N MET A 1 -26.40 11.81 -23.77
CA MET A 1 -25.58 12.91 -23.29
C MET A 1 -24.14 12.41 -23.40
N SER A 2 -23.40 12.91 -24.39
CA SER A 2 -22.03 12.53 -24.67
C SER A 2 -21.14 13.13 -23.61
N ALA A 3 -20.38 12.31 -22.89
CA ALA A 3 -19.34 12.76 -22.00
C ALA A 3 -18.09 13.04 -22.86
N ASP A 4 -17.76 14.33 -23.03
CA ASP A 4 -16.54 14.77 -23.68
C ASP A 4 -15.35 14.45 -22.77
N PHE A 5 -14.54 13.46 -23.18
CA PHE A 5 -13.20 13.28 -22.63
C PHE A 5 -12.25 14.23 -23.38
N PRO A 6 -11.41 15.01 -22.69
CA PRO A 6 -10.47 15.88 -23.36
C PRO A 6 -9.43 15.08 -24.14
N SER A 7 -9.20 15.48 -25.38
CA SER A 7 -8.18 14.94 -26.27
C SER A 7 -6.78 15.07 -25.64
N SER A 8 -6.00 13.98 -25.66
CA SER A 8 -4.62 13.94 -25.17
C SER A 8 -3.72 14.80 -26.06
N THR A 9 -3.43 16.02 -25.63
CA THR A 9 -2.26 16.76 -26.10
C THR A 9 -1.09 16.39 -25.21
N ARG A 10 0.02 15.92 -25.81
CA ARG A 10 1.32 15.77 -25.12
C ARG A 10 1.64 17.08 -24.39
N PRO A 11 2.11 17.04 -23.14
CA PRO A 11 2.55 18.26 -22.47
C PRO A 11 3.89 18.69 -23.06
N GLU A 12 3.87 19.73 -23.88
CA GLU A 12 5.05 20.54 -24.17
C GLU A 12 5.37 21.39 -22.94
N ASN A 13 6.66 21.37 -22.57
CA ASN A 13 7.38 22.34 -21.74
C ASN A 13 6.61 23.07 -20.63
N ARG A 14 6.61 22.52 -19.43
CA ARG A 14 6.31 23.31 -18.23
C ARG A 14 7.52 24.18 -17.86
N PRO A 15 7.33 25.47 -17.58
CA PRO A 15 8.39 26.32 -17.07
C PRO A 15 8.83 25.83 -15.66
N PRO A 16 10.11 26.06 -15.26
CA PRO A 16 10.62 25.60 -13.97
C PRO A 16 9.88 26.32 -12.83
N VAL A 17 9.31 25.53 -11.92
CA VAL A 17 8.72 26.03 -10.68
C VAL A 17 9.87 26.52 -9.78
N LYS A 18 10.01 27.84 -9.68
CA LYS A 18 10.93 28.47 -8.72
C LYS A 18 10.25 28.47 -7.35
N ASN A 19 10.63 27.55 -6.48
CA ASN A 19 10.89 27.70 -5.04
C ASN A 19 11.12 26.32 -4.41
N PRO A 20 12.26 26.07 -3.76
CA PRO A 20 12.49 24.82 -3.04
C PRO A 20 11.70 24.85 -1.74
N VAL A 21 10.64 24.04 -1.66
CA VAL A 21 10.02 23.72 -0.38
C VAL A 21 10.99 22.76 0.32
N GLN A 22 11.65 23.23 1.37
CA GLN A 22 12.51 22.40 2.21
C GLN A 22 11.68 21.29 2.84
N ASN A 23 12.07 20.06 2.57
CA ASN A 23 11.43 18.88 3.12
C ASN A 23 11.88 18.68 4.58
N PRO A 24 11.00 18.77 5.59
CA PRO A 24 11.41 18.66 6.99
C PRO A 24 11.80 17.24 7.43
N VAL A 25 11.61 16.22 6.57
CA VAL A 25 11.74 14.82 6.97
C VAL A 25 13.07 14.17 6.58
N LEU A 26 13.88 14.76 5.67
CA LEU A 26 15.05 14.08 5.11
C LEU A 26 16.30 14.98 5.07
N ASN A 27 16.70 15.56 6.17
CA ASN A 27 18.03 16.19 6.24
C ASN A 27 18.86 15.61 7.40
N PRO A 28 19.71 14.60 7.17
CA PRO A 28 20.63 14.06 8.18
C PRO A 28 21.76 15.04 8.57
N ASP A 29 21.98 16.13 7.80
CA ASP A 29 23.05 17.10 8.04
C ASP A 29 22.56 18.43 8.65
N ARG A 30 21.53 18.39 9.48
CA ARG A 30 21.06 19.59 10.16
C ARG A 30 22.09 20.05 11.19
N THR A 31 22.84 21.10 10.85
CA THR A 31 23.62 21.86 11.83
C THR A 31 22.68 22.55 12.85
N PRO A 32 23.12 22.73 14.12
CA PRO A 32 22.25 23.18 15.24
C PRO A 32 21.64 24.59 15.13
N ASP A 33 21.88 25.32 14.04
CA ASP A 33 21.57 26.76 13.93
C ASP A 33 20.43 27.07 12.92
N GLN A 34 19.46 26.16 12.75
CA GLN A 34 18.26 26.49 11.97
C GLN A 34 17.06 26.70 12.90
N THR A 35 16.53 27.91 12.91
CA THR A 35 15.28 28.29 13.54
C THR A 35 14.21 27.23 13.25
N PRO A 36 13.52 26.69 14.28
CA PRO A 36 12.48 25.71 14.06
C PRO A 36 11.42 26.30 13.11
N PRO A 37 10.88 25.53 12.17
CA PRO A 37 9.79 25.98 11.31
C PRO A 37 8.64 26.50 12.18
N ALA A 38 7.97 27.55 11.71
CA ALA A 38 6.84 28.16 12.42
C ALA A 38 5.89 27.08 12.94
N ALA A 39 5.49 27.21 14.21
CA ALA A 39 4.60 26.27 14.87
C ALA A 39 3.37 26.00 14.00
N ASN A 40 3.02 24.71 13.83
CA ASN A 40 1.83 24.29 13.09
C ASN A 40 0.59 24.93 13.75
N PRO A 41 -0.21 25.75 13.06
CA PRO A 41 -1.38 26.40 13.67
C PRO A 41 -2.45 25.39 14.15
N SER A 42 -2.46 24.17 13.61
CA SER A 42 -3.25 23.05 14.12
C SER A 42 -2.33 22.02 14.74
N ASN A 43 -2.58 21.60 15.98
CA ASN A 43 -1.88 20.49 16.64
C ASN A 43 -2.20 19.13 15.99
N THR A 44 -2.79 19.16 14.80
CA THR A 44 -3.21 18.00 14.01
C THR A 44 -2.30 17.81 12.80
N ALA A 45 -1.96 16.57 12.50
CA ALA A 45 -1.14 16.22 11.33
C ALA A 45 -1.73 15.05 10.55
N THR A 46 -1.32 14.93 9.28
CA THR A 46 -1.57 13.76 8.44
C THR A 46 -0.30 12.90 8.40
N LEU A 47 -0.44 11.58 8.59
CA LEU A 47 0.65 10.62 8.43
C LEU A 47 0.30 9.60 7.35
N LEU A 48 1.10 9.56 6.29
CA LEU A 48 1.03 8.55 5.24
C LEU A 48 2.00 7.40 5.56
N LEU A 49 1.51 6.16 5.53
CA LEU A 49 2.30 4.97 5.78
C LEU A 49 2.51 4.17 4.51
N ALA A 50 3.76 3.80 4.22
CA ALA A 50 4.15 2.98 3.10
C ALA A 50 5.08 1.83 3.50
N HIS A 51 5.30 0.89 2.58
CA HIS A 51 6.08 -0.32 2.86
C HIS A 51 7.57 -0.01 3.10
N GLY A 52 8.15 0.84 2.27
CA GLY A 52 9.57 1.11 2.23
C GLY A 52 10.34 0.10 1.38
N THR A 53 11.50 0.55 0.85
CA THR A 53 12.43 -0.25 0.05
C THR A 53 13.85 0.15 0.38
N PRO A 54 14.87 -0.74 0.22
CA PRO A 54 16.26 -0.39 0.50
C PRO A 54 16.74 0.67 -0.48
N ASP A 55 17.63 1.53 -0.04
CA ASP A 55 18.21 2.59 -0.87
C ASP A 55 19.34 2.07 -1.76
N ARG A 56 19.97 0.94 -1.38
CA ARG A 56 21.10 0.29 -2.07
C ARG A 56 20.97 -1.22 -2.05
N LEU A 57 21.58 -1.88 -3.02
CA LEU A 57 21.61 -3.36 -3.11
C LEU A 57 22.25 -4.00 -1.89
N SER A 58 23.32 -3.43 -1.35
CA SER A 58 24.03 -3.92 -0.15
C SER A 58 23.16 -3.90 1.13
N GLU A 59 22.08 -3.14 1.15
CA GLU A 59 21.15 -3.06 2.29
C GLU A 59 20.03 -4.11 2.23
N MET A 60 20.01 -4.95 1.19
CA MET A 60 18.94 -5.92 0.96
C MET A 60 18.75 -6.91 2.12
N ALA A 61 19.84 -7.40 2.72
CA ALA A 61 19.76 -8.33 3.85
C ALA A 61 19.13 -7.68 5.11
N GLU A 62 19.45 -6.41 5.37
CA GLU A 62 18.84 -5.63 6.46
C GLU A 62 17.36 -5.40 6.20
N TYR A 63 17.03 -4.95 4.98
CA TYR A 63 15.64 -4.73 4.56
C TYR A 63 14.78 -6.00 4.72
N LEU A 64 15.25 -7.14 4.23
CA LEU A 64 14.53 -8.40 4.34
C LEU A 64 14.36 -8.86 5.78
N ARG A 65 15.34 -8.58 6.65
CA ARG A 65 15.19 -8.83 8.09
C ARG A 65 14.06 -8.00 8.69
N ASN A 66 13.93 -6.73 8.30
CA ASN A 66 12.82 -5.89 8.74
C ASN A 66 11.47 -6.41 8.23
N VAL A 67 11.38 -6.80 6.95
CA VAL A 67 10.17 -7.38 6.34
C VAL A 67 9.72 -8.64 7.07
N THR A 68 10.66 -9.49 7.47
CA THR A 68 10.39 -10.79 8.11
C THR A 68 10.26 -10.73 9.62
N GLY A 69 10.27 -9.54 10.23
CA GLY A 69 10.17 -9.36 11.68
C GLY A 69 11.41 -9.86 12.44
N GLY A 70 12.59 -9.61 11.90
CA GLY A 70 13.89 -9.94 12.53
C GLY A 70 14.50 -11.27 12.07
N ARG A 71 13.80 -12.09 11.29
CA ARG A 71 14.32 -13.38 10.82
C ARG A 71 15.27 -13.17 9.63
N PRO A 72 16.46 -13.78 9.66
CA PRO A 72 17.36 -13.75 8.52
C PRO A 72 16.77 -14.54 7.33
N MET A 73 17.01 -14.05 6.14
CA MET A 73 16.67 -14.77 4.90
C MET A 73 17.87 -15.56 4.38
N PRO A 74 17.63 -16.70 3.72
CA PRO A 74 18.69 -17.45 3.04
C PRO A 74 19.40 -16.59 1.99
N GLU A 75 20.72 -16.80 1.83
CA GLU A 75 21.55 -16.00 0.93
C GLU A 75 21.08 -16.03 -0.53
N HIS A 76 20.59 -17.18 -1.00
CA HIS A 76 20.07 -17.28 -2.37
C HIS A 76 18.84 -16.40 -2.61
N VAL A 77 17.97 -16.21 -1.59
CA VAL A 77 16.81 -15.32 -1.68
C VAL A 77 17.24 -13.86 -1.72
N ILE A 78 18.26 -13.50 -0.91
CA ILE A 78 18.85 -12.16 -0.91
C ILE A 78 19.43 -11.86 -2.29
N THR A 79 20.22 -12.76 -2.84
CA THR A 79 20.87 -12.62 -4.15
C THR A 79 19.84 -12.52 -5.28
N GLU A 80 18.81 -13.36 -5.26
CA GLU A 80 17.74 -13.31 -6.26
C GLU A 80 17.02 -11.95 -6.22
N LEU A 81 16.69 -11.46 -5.04
CA LEU A 81 16.03 -10.17 -4.92
C LEU A 81 16.94 -9.00 -5.34
N GLN A 82 18.24 -9.04 -4.99
CA GLN A 82 19.23 -8.08 -5.49
C GLN A 82 19.29 -8.05 -7.02
N GLN A 83 19.23 -9.22 -7.68
CA GLN A 83 19.18 -9.29 -9.14
C GLN A 83 17.93 -8.63 -9.72
N ARG A 84 16.75 -8.86 -9.14
CA ARG A 84 15.50 -8.19 -9.55
C ARG A 84 15.60 -6.68 -9.39
N TYR A 85 16.10 -6.20 -8.26
CA TYR A 85 16.30 -4.78 -8.03
C TYR A 85 17.34 -4.15 -8.95
N THR A 86 18.41 -4.89 -9.30
CA THR A 86 19.41 -4.45 -10.29
C THR A 86 18.77 -4.23 -11.66
N GLN A 87 17.88 -5.13 -12.09
CA GLN A 87 17.20 -5.02 -13.38
C GLN A 87 16.26 -3.82 -13.47
N ILE A 88 15.78 -3.32 -12.34
CA ILE A 88 14.97 -2.08 -12.28
C ILE A 88 15.80 -0.84 -11.93
N GLY A 89 17.13 -0.94 -11.94
CA GLY A 89 18.05 0.19 -11.84
C GLY A 89 18.59 0.50 -10.45
N LEU A 90 18.33 -0.30 -9.41
CA LEU A 90 18.94 -0.11 -8.11
C LEU A 90 20.42 -0.48 -8.15
N THR A 91 21.26 0.32 -7.51
CA THR A 91 22.71 0.13 -7.42
C THR A 91 23.18 0.22 -5.96
N ASP A 92 24.49 0.09 -5.73
CA ASP A 92 25.10 0.34 -4.41
C ASP A 92 25.48 1.80 -4.17
N SER A 93 25.30 2.65 -5.16
CA SER A 93 25.49 4.09 -4.99
C SER A 93 24.31 4.69 -4.22
N MET A 94 24.59 5.63 -3.31
CA MET A 94 23.51 6.41 -2.71
C MET A 94 22.76 7.17 -3.81
N PRO A 95 21.43 7.16 -3.77
CA PRO A 95 20.65 7.91 -4.75
C PRO A 95 20.95 9.41 -4.64
N GLY A 96 21.21 10.03 -5.79
CA GLY A 96 21.26 11.47 -5.89
C GLY A 96 19.90 12.12 -5.61
N GLN A 97 19.87 13.46 -5.64
CA GLN A 97 18.61 14.21 -5.62
C GLN A 97 18.23 14.63 -7.04
N GLY A 98 16.93 14.56 -7.35
CA GLY A 98 16.36 15.14 -8.55
C GLY A 98 16.27 16.66 -8.48
N ASP A 99 15.97 17.30 -9.60
CA ASP A 99 15.75 18.76 -9.69
C ASP A 99 14.61 19.23 -8.78
N ASP A 100 13.71 18.33 -8.43
CA ASP A 100 12.64 18.55 -7.46
C ASP A 100 13.07 18.39 -6.00
N GLY A 101 14.34 18.10 -5.73
CA GLY A 101 14.90 17.92 -4.39
C GLY A 101 14.49 16.60 -3.71
N LEU A 102 13.81 15.68 -4.41
CA LEU A 102 13.52 14.36 -3.90
C LEU A 102 14.62 13.37 -4.27
N PRO A 103 14.83 12.31 -3.47
CA PRO A 103 15.82 11.28 -3.81
C PRO A 103 15.47 10.62 -5.13
N LEU A 104 16.48 10.37 -5.97
CA LEU A 104 16.34 9.59 -7.20
C LEU A 104 16.35 8.07 -6.94
N GLY A 105 16.23 7.67 -5.69
CA GLY A 105 16.32 6.29 -5.21
C GLY A 105 15.18 5.38 -5.67
N PRO A 106 14.96 4.31 -4.91
CA PRO A 106 13.99 3.28 -5.31
C PRO A 106 12.62 3.91 -5.61
N PRO A 107 11.94 3.45 -6.67
CA PRO A 107 10.70 4.09 -7.14
C PRO A 107 9.64 4.27 -6.05
N LEU A 108 9.42 3.24 -5.21
CA LEU A 108 8.44 3.31 -4.13
C LEU A 108 8.70 4.49 -3.18
N THR A 109 9.93 4.65 -2.71
CA THR A 109 10.29 5.75 -1.78
C THR A 109 10.08 7.11 -2.45
N ARG A 110 10.58 7.26 -3.69
CA ARG A 110 10.44 8.49 -4.45
C ARG A 110 8.97 8.86 -4.68
N TRP A 111 8.16 7.93 -5.16
CA TRP A 111 6.74 8.17 -5.42
C TRP A 111 5.96 8.48 -4.15
N THR A 112 6.24 7.75 -3.06
CA THR A 112 5.60 8.03 -1.76
C THR A 112 5.88 9.45 -1.28
N LEU A 113 7.14 9.90 -1.36
CA LEU A 113 7.53 11.26 -0.97
C LEU A 113 6.89 12.31 -1.88
N LEU A 114 6.80 12.04 -3.19
CA LEU A 114 6.14 12.94 -4.13
C LEU A 114 4.63 13.04 -3.86
N GLN A 115 3.97 11.92 -3.61
CA GLN A 115 2.55 11.89 -3.26
C GLN A 115 2.27 12.71 -1.99
N ALA A 116 3.10 12.56 -0.96
CA ALA A 116 2.99 13.37 0.26
C ALA A 116 3.18 14.88 0.00
N ARG A 117 4.18 15.24 -0.82
CA ARG A 117 4.42 16.64 -1.23
C ARG A 117 3.22 17.22 -1.99
N LEU A 118 2.68 16.47 -2.95
CA LEU A 118 1.52 16.90 -3.73
C LEU A 118 0.28 17.05 -2.86
N LEU A 119 0.09 16.13 -1.91
CA LEU A 119 -0.97 16.25 -0.91
C LEU A 119 -0.77 17.50 -0.03
N GLN A 120 0.44 17.74 0.48
CA GLN A 120 0.75 18.96 1.25
C GLN A 120 0.38 20.23 0.47
N GLN A 121 0.82 20.32 -0.79
CA GLN A 121 0.48 21.46 -1.64
C GLN A 121 -1.02 21.63 -1.86
N GLN A 122 -1.77 20.53 -1.88
CA GLN A 122 -3.22 20.57 -2.02
C GLN A 122 -3.88 21.02 -0.73
N LEU A 123 -3.42 20.58 0.44
CA LEU A 123 -3.91 21.01 1.75
C LEU A 123 -3.58 22.47 2.02
N ASP A 124 -2.41 22.97 1.62
CA ASP A 124 -1.98 24.35 1.79
C ASP A 124 -2.82 25.35 0.96
N ARG A 125 -3.46 24.88 -0.11
CA ARG A 125 -4.36 25.71 -0.95
C ARG A 125 -5.79 25.80 -0.43
N GLN A 126 -6.14 24.98 0.55
CA GLN A 126 -7.48 24.96 1.12
C GLN A 126 -7.69 26.12 2.09
N ASP A 127 -8.90 26.63 2.12
CA ASP A 127 -9.32 27.63 3.08
C ASP A 127 -9.52 26.98 4.46
N PRO A 128 -8.76 27.39 5.50
CA PRO A 128 -8.93 26.86 6.85
C PRO A 128 -10.35 27.04 7.43
N ALA A 129 -11.11 28.01 6.93
CA ALA A 129 -12.48 28.23 7.34
C ALA A 129 -13.47 27.18 6.76
N GLN A 130 -13.05 26.43 5.72
CA GLN A 130 -13.91 25.47 5.02
C GLN A 130 -13.51 24.02 5.24
N THR A 131 -12.28 23.74 5.72
CA THR A 131 -11.76 22.40 5.80
C THR A 131 -10.86 22.21 7.01
N GLU A 132 -11.17 21.22 7.87
CA GLU A 132 -10.39 20.91 9.07
C GLU A 132 -8.94 20.43 8.75
N SER A 133 -8.71 19.90 7.57
CA SER A 133 -7.38 19.44 7.12
C SER A 133 -6.54 20.53 6.46
N ALA A 134 -7.07 21.74 6.27
CA ALA A 134 -6.32 22.83 5.65
C ALA A 134 -5.07 23.19 6.46
N GLY A 135 -3.92 23.28 5.79
CA GLY A 135 -2.65 23.63 6.42
C GLY A 135 -2.09 22.57 7.39
N GLN A 136 -2.69 21.39 7.49
CA GLN A 136 -2.12 20.30 8.26
C GLN A 136 -0.80 19.83 7.63
N ARG A 137 0.20 19.53 8.48
CA ARG A 137 1.48 19.00 8.02
C ARG A 137 1.33 17.52 7.63
N VAL A 138 1.86 17.15 6.47
CA VAL A 138 1.92 15.77 5.97
C VAL A 138 3.26 15.16 6.30
N TYR A 139 3.25 14.02 7.00
CA TYR A 139 4.39 13.19 7.30
C TYR A 139 4.32 11.88 6.51
N VAL A 140 5.49 11.29 6.25
CA VAL A 140 5.63 9.97 5.62
C VAL A 140 6.47 9.08 6.50
N ALA A 141 6.02 7.85 6.72
CA ALA A 141 6.82 6.84 7.38
C ALA A 141 6.75 5.49 6.66
N MET A 142 7.87 4.77 6.69
CA MET A 142 8.02 3.46 6.09
C MET A 142 7.99 2.39 7.17
N ARG A 143 7.26 1.29 6.92
CA ARG A 143 7.18 0.19 7.88
C ARG A 143 8.48 -0.61 7.96
N ASN A 144 9.11 -0.86 6.83
CA ASN A 144 10.25 -1.76 6.74
C ASN A 144 11.56 -1.05 6.39
N TRP A 145 11.52 0.27 6.19
CA TRP A 145 12.70 1.04 5.83
C TRP A 145 12.67 2.46 6.42
N ARG A 146 13.44 3.37 5.85
CA ARG A 146 13.61 4.77 6.32
C ARG A 146 12.78 5.75 5.46
N PRO A 147 12.26 6.83 6.06
CA PRO A 147 12.21 7.06 7.49
C PRO A 147 11.26 6.08 8.19
N SER A 148 11.71 5.47 9.26
CA SER A 148 10.91 4.48 9.99
C SER A 148 9.74 5.12 10.72
N ILE A 149 8.70 4.33 11.04
CA ILE A 149 7.56 4.80 11.83
C ILE A 149 8.01 5.39 13.16
N ALA A 150 9.01 4.77 13.81
CA ALA A 150 9.51 5.25 15.11
C ALA A 150 10.20 6.61 15.00
N GLU A 151 11.05 6.81 13.98
CA GLU A 151 11.73 8.09 13.73
C GLU A 151 10.73 9.21 13.43
N VAL A 152 9.75 8.94 12.57
CA VAL A 152 8.75 9.94 12.19
C VAL A 152 7.82 10.30 13.35
N VAL A 153 7.41 9.31 14.16
CA VAL A 153 6.63 9.55 15.36
C VAL A 153 7.42 10.41 16.38
N ALA A 154 8.73 10.15 16.53
CA ALA A 154 9.58 11.00 17.38
C ALA A 154 9.66 12.45 16.85
N GLN A 155 9.76 12.62 15.52
CA GLN A 155 9.72 13.94 14.89
C GLN A 155 8.37 14.63 15.10
N MET A 156 7.24 13.92 14.90
CA MET A 156 5.90 14.48 15.14
C MET A 156 5.72 14.95 16.59
N LYS A 157 6.26 14.20 17.57
CA LYS A 157 6.28 14.61 18.98
C LYS A 157 7.08 15.89 19.17
N ALA A 158 8.27 15.98 18.60
CA ALA A 158 9.13 17.16 18.67
C ALA A 158 8.47 18.39 18.01
N ASP A 159 7.68 18.18 16.96
CA ASP A 159 6.93 19.22 16.26
C ASP A 159 5.62 19.62 16.98
N GLY A 160 5.31 19.02 18.13
CA GLY A 160 4.15 19.36 18.96
C GLY A 160 2.82 18.80 18.48
N VAL A 161 2.83 17.75 17.66
CA VAL A 161 1.61 17.09 17.20
C VAL A 161 0.88 16.45 18.38
N GLN A 162 -0.43 16.73 18.51
CA GLN A 162 -1.30 16.18 19.55
C GLN A 162 -2.33 15.20 18.99
N HIS A 163 -2.59 15.29 17.69
CA HIS A 163 -3.49 14.40 16.98
C HIS A 163 -2.97 14.11 15.58
N ALA A 164 -3.04 12.84 15.17
CA ALA A 164 -2.67 12.43 13.81
C ALA A 164 -3.80 11.68 13.13
N ARG A 165 -4.10 12.07 11.90
CA ARG A 165 -4.91 11.27 11.00
C ARG A 165 -3.99 10.44 10.11
N VAL A 166 -4.15 9.12 10.12
CA VAL A 166 -3.19 8.18 9.53
C VAL A 166 -3.84 7.38 8.43
N LEU A 167 -3.21 7.35 7.26
CA LEU A 167 -3.64 6.60 6.08
C LEU A 167 -2.51 5.71 5.57
N CYS A 168 -2.82 4.43 5.32
CA CYS A 168 -1.91 3.56 4.59
C CYS A 168 -2.02 3.79 3.08
N LEU A 169 -0.89 3.92 2.39
CA LEU A 169 -0.84 3.93 0.92
C LEU A 169 -0.97 2.50 0.36
N ALA A 170 -1.86 1.74 0.99
CA ALA A 170 -2.34 0.42 0.62
C ALA A 170 -3.86 0.47 0.80
N PRO A 171 -4.64 0.68 -0.29
CA PRO A 171 -6.08 0.95 -0.18
C PRO A 171 -6.88 -0.19 0.44
N GLN A 172 -6.51 -1.44 0.12
CA GLN A 172 -7.20 -2.63 0.60
C GLN A 172 -6.77 -2.98 2.01
N ASN A 173 -7.76 -3.18 2.88
CA ASN A 173 -7.50 -3.58 4.26
C ASN A 173 -7.01 -5.03 4.33
N SER A 174 -5.97 -5.28 5.12
CA SER A 174 -5.36 -6.61 5.29
C SER A 174 -4.69 -6.75 6.64
N ARG A 175 -4.81 -7.90 7.27
CA ARG A 175 -4.07 -8.22 8.49
C ARG A 175 -2.56 -8.22 8.28
N THR A 176 -2.13 -8.68 7.11
CA THR A 176 -0.71 -8.80 6.76
C THR A 176 -0.10 -7.52 6.19
N SER A 177 -0.91 -6.50 5.94
CA SER A 177 -0.48 -5.18 5.47
C SER A 177 -0.93 -4.08 6.45
N THR A 178 -2.11 -3.51 6.29
CA THR A 178 -2.62 -2.39 7.11
C THR A 178 -2.64 -2.71 8.61
N GLY A 179 -2.92 -3.96 8.98
CA GLY A 179 -2.85 -4.44 10.36
C GLY A 179 -1.44 -4.37 10.96
N LEU A 180 -0.41 -4.70 10.16
CA LEU A 180 0.99 -4.59 10.60
C LEU A 180 1.44 -3.13 10.72
N TYR A 181 1.00 -2.25 9.83
CA TYR A 181 1.26 -0.81 9.93
C TYR A 181 0.65 -0.24 11.22
N ARG A 182 -0.62 -0.56 11.49
CA ARG A 182 -1.32 -0.13 12.70
C ARG A 182 -0.56 -0.55 13.96
N ARG A 183 -0.10 -1.79 14.03
CA ARG A 183 0.66 -2.30 15.17
C ARG A 183 1.97 -1.56 15.37
N ALA A 184 2.77 -1.41 14.31
CA ALA A 184 4.04 -0.70 14.37
C ALA A 184 3.84 0.77 14.79
N LEU A 185 2.79 1.42 14.28
CA LEU A 185 2.44 2.78 14.64
C LEU A 185 2.10 2.89 16.14
N MET A 186 1.22 2.02 16.64
CA MET A 186 0.79 2.07 18.04
C MET A 186 1.95 1.79 19.02
N ALA A 187 2.86 0.88 18.66
CA ALA A 187 4.06 0.65 19.44
C ALA A 187 4.97 1.89 19.54
N ALA A 188 5.03 2.70 18.46
CA ALA A 188 5.84 3.92 18.43
C ALA A 188 5.15 5.11 19.11
N VAL A 189 3.84 5.29 18.92
CA VAL A 189 3.06 6.42 19.46
C VAL A 189 2.94 6.30 20.99
N GLY A 190 2.62 5.11 21.50
CA GLY A 190 2.32 4.93 22.92
C GLY A 190 1.19 5.89 23.34
N SER A 191 1.42 6.68 24.40
CA SER A 191 0.49 7.71 24.91
C SER A 191 0.79 9.14 24.43
N SER A 192 1.62 9.32 23.41
CA SER A 192 2.17 10.65 23.08
C SER A 192 1.17 11.58 22.41
N PHE A 193 0.33 11.05 21.54
CA PHE A 193 -0.74 11.78 20.87
C PHE A 193 -1.85 10.82 20.40
N SER A 194 -3.02 11.36 20.12
CA SER A 194 -4.14 10.56 19.64
C SER A 194 -4.03 10.27 18.14
N VAL A 195 -4.54 9.11 17.73
CA VAL A 195 -4.47 8.66 16.34
C VAL A 195 -5.86 8.27 15.84
N ASP A 196 -6.26 8.81 14.69
CA ASP A 196 -7.37 8.32 13.87
C ASP A 196 -6.81 7.51 12.70
N PHE A 197 -6.94 6.19 12.77
CA PHE A 197 -6.40 5.28 11.78
C PHE A 197 -7.47 4.88 10.77
N VAL A 198 -7.28 5.25 9.49
CA VAL A 198 -8.10 4.81 8.38
C VAL A 198 -7.62 3.42 7.95
N SER A 199 -8.43 2.39 8.19
CA SER A 199 -8.04 0.99 7.99
C SER A 199 -7.95 0.58 6.52
N GLY A 200 -8.83 1.13 5.67
CA GLY A 200 -8.89 0.89 4.23
C GLY A 200 -9.70 1.97 3.53
N TRP A 201 -9.49 2.11 2.24
CA TRP A 201 -10.17 3.10 1.37
C TRP A 201 -10.29 2.56 -0.07
N ALA A 202 -10.42 1.24 -0.20
CA ALA A 202 -10.56 0.54 -1.47
C ALA A 202 -11.84 0.92 -2.24
N ASP A 203 -12.83 1.43 -1.53
CA ASP A 203 -14.12 1.90 -2.02
C ASP A 203 -14.16 3.39 -2.37
N GLU A 204 -13.02 4.12 -2.25
CA GLU A 204 -12.94 5.53 -2.63
C GLU A 204 -13.19 5.70 -4.16
N PRO A 205 -14.24 6.42 -4.58
CA PRO A 205 -14.59 6.52 -6.00
C PRO A 205 -13.50 7.17 -6.86
N LEU A 206 -12.76 8.14 -6.32
CA LEU A 206 -11.67 8.79 -7.04
C LEU A 206 -10.48 7.83 -7.25
N LEU A 207 -10.32 6.81 -6.42
CA LEU A 207 -9.32 5.75 -6.66
C LEU A 207 -9.65 4.96 -7.92
N ALA A 208 -10.89 4.52 -8.08
CA ALA A 208 -11.34 3.82 -9.28
C ALA A 208 -11.24 4.71 -10.52
N GLN A 209 -11.58 5.98 -10.41
CA GLN A 209 -11.43 6.96 -11.48
C GLN A 209 -9.96 7.13 -11.89
N ALA A 210 -9.04 7.26 -10.93
CA ALA A 210 -7.61 7.40 -11.21
C ALA A 210 -7.06 6.21 -12.01
N PHE A 211 -7.46 4.98 -11.66
CA PHE A 211 -7.10 3.80 -12.44
C PHE A 211 -7.74 3.81 -13.83
N ALA A 212 -9.02 4.14 -13.96
CA ALA A 212 -9.70 4.20 -15.24
C ALA A 212 -9.04 5.20 -16.20
N GLU A 213 -8.59 6.35 -15.70
CA GLU A 213 -7.86 7.37 -16.46
C GLU A 213 -6.53 6.82 -17.04
N ARG A 214 -5.83 5.93 -16.32
CA ARG A 214 -4.59 5.28 -16.79
C ARG A 214 -4.86 4.12 -17.75
N ILE A 215 -5.92 3.37 -17.52
CA ILE A 215 -6.23 2.16 -18.29
C ILE A 215 -6.80 2.51 -19.68
N TRP A 216 -7.70 3.46 -19.75
CA TRP A 216 -8.44 3.74 -20.97
C TRP A 216 -7.56 3.97 -22.23
N PRO A 217 -6.54 4.84 -22.19
CA PRO A 217 -5.70 5.08 -23.37
C PRO A 217 -4.97 3.82 -23.83
N VAL A 218 -4.43 3.05 -22.89
CA VAL A 218 -3.69 1.81 -23.19
C VAL A 218 -4.60 0.73 -23.71
N TRP A 219 -5.80 0.59 -23.14
CA TRP A 219 -6.78 -0.39 -23.62
C TRP A 219 -7.30 -0.05 -25.03
N ALA A 220 -7.58 1.21 -25.31
CA ALA A 220 -7.98 1.67 -26.63
C ALA A 220 -6.89 1.42 -27.67
N GLU A 221 -5.63 1.72 -27.34
CA GLU A 221 -4.47 1.44 -28.19
C GLU A 221 -4.29 -0.06 -28.44
N ALA A 222 -4.35 -0.89 -27.41
CA ALA A 222 -4.23 -2.34 -27.52
C ALA A 222 -5.33 -2.94 -28.42
N CYS A 223 -6.57 -2.51 -28.25
CA CYS A 223 -7.68 -2.93 -29.11
C CYS A 223 -7.48 -2.47 -30.57
N ALA A 224 -6.97 -1.27 -30.80
CA ALA A 224 -6.69 -0.77 -32.16
C ALA A 224 -5.56 -1.55 -32.82
N ILE A 225 -4.49 -1.87 -32.11
CA ILE A 225 -3.35 -2.64 -32.63
C ILE A 225 -3.75 -4.07 -32.98
N THR A 226 -4.52 -4.74 -32.11
CA THR A 226 -4.92 -6.13 -32.29
C THR A 226 -6.11 -6.30 -33.25
N GLY A 227 -6.87 -5.23 -33.51
CA GLY A 227 -8.12 -5.27 -34.27
C GLY A 227 -9.24 -6.04 -33.55
N THR A 228 -9.07 -6.38 -32.27
CA THR A 228 -10.01 -7.14 -31.46
C THR A 228 -10.15 -6.51 -30.08
N ARG A 229 -11.19 -6.91 -29.32
CA ARG A 229 -11.28 -6.54 -27.90
C ARG A 229 -10.21 -7.29 -27.11
N VAL A 230 -9.34 -6.53 -26.48
CA VAL A 230 -8.28 -7.07 -25.61
C VAL A 230 -8.81 -7.12 -24.17
N PRO A 231 -8.72 -8.27 -23.48
CA PRO A 231 -9.13 -8.36 -22.08
C PRO A 231 -8.23 -7.53 -21.16
N ILE A 232 -8.82 -7.01 -20.09
CA ILE A 232 -8.09 -6.39 -18.98
C ILE A 232 -7.91 -7.43 -17.88
N LEU A 233 -6.68 -7.64 -17.40
CA LEU A 233 -6.39 -8.45 -16.23
C LEU A 233 -6.05 -7.53 -15.05
N PHE A 234 -6.98 -7.42 -14.12
CA PHE A 234 -6.71 -6.77 -12.84
C PHE A 234 -5.93 -7.72 -11.94
N THR A 235 -4.92 -7.19 -11.23
CA THR A 235 -4.12 -8.00 -10.32
C THR A 235 -3.94 -7.35 -8.96
N ALA A 236 -3.75 -8.19 -7.93
CA ALA A 236 -3.32 -7.78 -6.60
C ALA A 236 -2.26 -8.76 -6.07
N HIS A 237 -1.50 -8.36 -5.06
CA HIS A 237 -0.49 -9.26 -4.48
C HIS A 237 -1.15 -10.50 -3.88
N ALA A 238 -0.59 -11.68 -4.16
CA ALA A 238 -1.02 -12.91 -3.52
C ALA A 238 -0.67 -12.88 -2.01
N VAL A 239 -1.49 -13.52 -1.21
CA VAL A 239 -1.21 -13.75 0.21
C VAL A 239 -1.38 -15.23 0.54
N PRO A 240 -0.66 -15.77 1.55
CA PRO A 240 -0.82 -17.18 1.93
C PRO A 240 -2.26 -17.45 2.39
N CYS A 241 -2.86 -18.56 1.93
CA CYS A 241 -4.24 -18.93 2.27
C CYS A 241 -4.48 -18.95 3.79
N ARG A 242 -3.48 -19.34 4.58
CA ARG A 242 -3.54 -19.35 6.04
C ARG A 242 -3.80 -17.96 6.68
N THR A 243 -3.46 -16.87 5.99
CA THR A 243 -3.66 -15.51 6.51
C THR A 243 -5.06 -14.99 6.26
N ILE A 244 -5.81 -15.62 5.37
CA ILE A 244 -7.16 -15.21 4.97
C ILE A 244 -8.23 -15.98 5.74
N MET A 245 -8.01 -17.30 5.92
CA MET A 245 -9.00 -18.17 6.54
C MET A 245 -9.11 -17.88 8.02
N THR A 246 -10.34 -17.94 8.52
CA THR A 246 -10.60 -18.03 9.97
C THR A 246 -9.81 -19.21 10.51
N ALA A 247 -9.11 -19.01 11.62
CA ALA A 247 -8.55 -20.15 12.32
C ALA A 247 -9.69 -21.11 12.66
N VAL A 248 -9.70 -22.28 12.01
CA VAL A 248 -10.36 -23.44 12.61
C VAL A 248 -9.70 -23.58 13.99
N PRO A 249 -10.44 -23.70 15.11
CA PRO A 249 -9.82 -23.92 16.39
C PRO A 249 -8.81 -25.05 16.22
N SER A 250 -7.52 -24.73 16.25
CA SER A 250 -6.48 -25.73 16.18
C SER A 250 -6.72 -26.64 17.38
N GLN A 251 -6.83 -27.93 17.15
CA GLN A 251 -6.72 -28.88 18.24
C GLN A 251 -5.50 -28.49 19.09
N PRO A 252 -5.57 -28.53 20.39
CA PRO A 252 -4.42 -28.24 21.23
C PRO A 252 -3.23 -29.05 20.73
N PRO A 253 -2.01 -28.48 20.71
CA PRO A 253 -0.83 -29.16 20.20
C PRO A 253 -0.72 -30.52 20.84
N ALA A 254 -0.56 -31.56 20.00
CA ALA A 254 -0.60 -32.96 20.42
C ALA A 254 0.50 -33.33 21.45
N HIS A 255 1.45 -32.44 21.69
CA HIS A 255 2.48 -32.61 22.71
C HIS A 255 2.81 -31.28 23.42
N PRO A 256 2.83 -31.27 24.79
CA PRO A 256 3.36 -30.13 25.53
C PRO A 256 4.86 -29.99 25.21
N GLY A 257 5.27 -28.87 24.68
CA GLY A 257 6.69 -28.59 24.37
C GLY A 257 7.02 -28.45 22.89
N THR A 258 6.08 -28.61 21.97
CA THR A 258 6.32 -28.24 20.57
C THR A 258 6.46 -26.73 20.49
N PRO A 259 7.59 -26.16 19.98
CA PRO A 259 7.71 -24.72 19.83
C PRO A 259 6.61 -24.25 18.88
N VAL A 260 5.77 -23.34 19.37
CA VAL A 260 4.87 -22.58 18.48
C VAL A 260 5.79 -21.85 17.49
N PRO A 261 5.58 -22.00 16.16
CA PRO A 261 6.40 -21.28 15.21
C PRO A 261 6.39 -19.79 15.55
N ALA A 262 7.59 -19.19 15.69
CA ALA A 262 7.77 -17.78 16.03
C ALA A 262 7.48 -16.86 14.82
N ASP A 263 6.47 -17.22 14.01
CA ASP A 263 6.10 -16.52 12.78
C ASP A 263 5.19 -15.29 13.03
N GLY A 264 5.12 -14.82 14.26
CA GLY A 264 4.37 -13.62 14.59
C GLY A 264 2.86 -13.73 14.38
N MET A 265 2.32 -14.93 14.12
CA MET A 265 0.89 -15.16 13.86
C MET A 265 -0.02 -14.96 15.07
N GLN A 266 0.52 -14.80 16.26
CA GLN A 266 -0.32 -14.67 17.47
C GLN A 266 -1.07 -13.35 17.59
N ASP A 267 -0.86 -12.41 16.66
CA ASP A 267 -1.34 -11.04 16.89
C ASP A 267 -2.01 -10.36 15.68
N TYR A 268 -2.58 -11.13 14.76
CA TYR A 268 -3.35 -10.57 13.64
C TYR A 268 -4.77 -10.10 14.02
N GLY A 269 -5.03 -9.87 15.30
CA GLY A 269 -6.36 -9.50 15.79
C GLY A 269 -7.33 -10.70 15.79
N ASN A 270 -8.63 -10.41 15.92
CA ASN A 270 -9.64 -11.46 16.00
C ASN A 270 -9.67 -12.30 14.71
N LEU A 271 -9.08 -13.50 14.75
CA LEU A 271 -9.08 -14.46 13.64
C LEU A 271 -10.45 -15.09 13.34
N GLN A 272 -11.51 -14.68 14.04
CA GLN A 272 -12.87 -15.21 13.84
C GLN A 272 -13.53 -14.68 12.55
N THR A 273 -12.99 -13.61 11.95
CA THR A 273 -13.49 -13.07 10.69
C THR A 273 -12.48 -13.29 9.56
N PRO A 274 -12.90 -13.61 8.33
CA PRO A 274 -12.02 -13.67 7.18
C PRO A 274 -11.28 -12.33 6.97
N ASP A 275 -10.04 -12.39 6.45
CA ASP A 275 -9.33 -11.18 6.02
C ASP A 275 -10.09 -10.55 4.84
N PRO A 276 -10.45 -9.26 4.89
CA PRO A 276 -11.21 -8.61 3.83
C PRO A 276 -10.42 -8.42 2.53
N TYR A 277 -9.09 -8.53 2.56
CA TYR A 277 -8.20 -8.20 1.46
C TYR A 277 -8.61 -8.76 0.08
N PRO A 278 -8.88 -10.07 -0.08
CA PRO A 278 -9.24 -10.60 -1.41
C PRO A 278 -10.57 -10.05 -1.94
N VAL A 279 -11.49 -9.73 -1.03
CA VAL A 279 -12.79 -9.15 -1.38
C VAL A 279 -12.62 -7.70 -1.79
N GLU A 280 -11.89 -6.92 -1.01
CA GLU A 280 -11.64 -5.51 -1.30
C GLU A 280 -10.83 -5.31 -2.59
N CYS A 281 -9.85 -6.18 -2.89
CA CYS A 281 -9.15 -6.15 -4.16
C CYS A 281 -10.09 -6.34 -5.36
N LYS A 282 -11.02 -7.31 -5.26
CA LYS A 282 -12.03 -7.53 -6.31
C LYS A 282 -13.04 -6.40 -6.38
N GLN A 283 -13.42 -5.80 -5.27
CA GLN A 283 -14.30 -4.62 -5.24
C GLN A 283 -13.64 -3.43 -5.94
N THR A 284 -12.34 -3.19 -5.72
CA THR A 284 -11.58 -2.17 -6.45
C THR A 284 -11.61 -2.45 -7.95
N ALA A 285 -11.35 -3.69 -8.39
CA ALA A 285 -11.42 -4.07 -9.81
C ALA A 285 -12.82 -3.85 -10.40
N LEU A 286 -13.88 -4.22 -9.67
CA LEU A 286 -15.28 -3.98 -10.07
C LEU A 286 -15.59 -2.48 -10.20
N ALA A 287 -15.13 -1.66 -9.27
CA ALA A 287 -15.32 -0.20 -9.33
C ALA A 287 -14.60 0.42 -10.54
N ILE A 288 -13.39 -0.03 -10.86
CA ILE A 288 -12.65 0.40 -12.05
C ILE A 288 -13.38 -0.05 -13.31
N ALA A 289 -13.82 -1.30 -13.39
CA ALA A 289 -14.59 -1.79 -14.53
C ALA A 289 -15.87 -0.99 -14.73
N ALA A 290 -16.57 -0.63 -13.64
CA ALA A 290 -17.75 0.23 -13.70
C ALA A 290 -17.42 1.64 -14.23
N ALA A 291 -16.28 2.23 -13.83
CA ALA A 291 -15.81 3.52 -14.34
C ALA A 291 -15.45 3.48 -15.84
N LEU A 292 -15.08 2.30 -16.37
CA LEU A 292 -14.78 2.10 -17.80
C LEU A 292 -15.99 1.71 -18.65
N ARG A 293 -17.16 1.43 -18.04
CA ARG A 293 -18.39 1.12 -18.82
C ARG A 293 -18.79 2.21 -19.83
N PRO A 294 -18.70 3.53 -19.50
CA PRO A 294 -19.04 4.57 -20.47
C PRO A 294 -18.20 4.54 -21.74
N VAL A 295 -16.98 3.99 -21.69
CA VAL A 295 -16.09 3.81 -22.86
C VAL A 295 -16.21 2.41 -23.48
N GLY A 296 -17.22 1.63 -23.07
CA GLY A 296 -17.63 0.39 -23.71
C GLY A 296 -17.08 -0.88 -23.06
N LEU A 297 -16.41 -0.84 -21.91
CA LEU A 297 -16.00 -2.07 -21.19
C LEU A 297 -17.24 -2.83 -20.70
N THR A 298 -17.24 -4.14 -20.88
CA THR A 298 -18.28 -5.05 -20.39
C THR A 298 -17.71 -6.03 -19.36
N ASP A 299 -18.57 -6.75 -18.64
CA ASP A 299 -18.15 -7.73 -17.63
C ASP A 299 -17.42 -8.95 -18.26
N ALA A 300 -17.55 -9.17 -19.56
CA ALA A 300 -16.81 -10.21 -20.30
C ALA A 300 -15.40 -9.79 -20.69
N ASP A 301 -15.06 -8.52 -20.57
CA ASP A 301 -13.79 -7.97 -21.08
C ASP A 301 -12.70 -7.92 -19.98
N TRP A 302 -12.96 -8.39 -18.78
CA TRP A 302 -11.95 -8.33 -17.72
C TRP A 302 -11.91 -9.57 -16.83
N PHE A 303 -10.74 -9.81 -16.27
CA PHE A 303 -10.41 -10.92 -15.39
C PHE A 303 -9.70 -10.41 -14.16
N PHE A 304 -9.57 -11.27 -13.15
CA PHE A 304 -8.85 -10.94 -11.92
C PHE A 304 -7.91 -12.10 -11.54
N ALA A 305 -6.66 -11.79 -11.17
CA ALA A 305 -5.69 -12.76 -10.70
C ALA A 305 -4.83 -12.20 -9.56
N PHE A 306 -4.12 -13.09 -8.87
CA PHE A 306 -3.15 -12.70 -7.85
C PHE A 306 -1.73 -12.91 -8.36
N GLN A 307 -0.84 -11.94 -8.07
CA GLN A 307 0.56 -11.90 -8.51
C GLN A 307 1.54 -12.09 -7.35
N SER A 308 2.81 -12.25 -7.66
CA SER A 308 3.95 -12.15 -6.72
C SER A 308 3.83 -13.12 -5.54
N GLN A 309 3.64 -14.41 -5.83
CA GLN A 309 3.67 -15.44 -4.80
C GLN A 309 5.07 -15.50 -4.16
N GLY A 310 5.11 -15.56 -2.83
CA GLY A 310 6.35 -15.64 -2.09
C GLY A 310 6.92 -17.06 -2.01
N ILE A 311 7.58 -17.36 -0.90
CA ILE A 311 8.33 -18.61 -0.69
C ILE A 311 7.47 -19.85 -0.96
N ALA A 312 8.03 -20.80 -1.72
CA ALA A 312 7.44 -22.08 -2.02
C ALA A 312 7.11 -22.89 -0.75
N GLY A 313 6.07 -23.73 -0.83
CA GLY A 313 5.69 -24.67 0.24
C GLY A 313 4.47 -24.28 1.09
N ALA A 314 3.89 -23.11 0.89
CA ALA A 314 2.58 -22.74 1.44
C ALA A 314 1.57 -22.50 0.30
N PRO A 315 0.28 -22.87 0.46
CA PRO A 315 -0.73 -22.51 -0.51
C PRO A 315 -0.98 -21.01 -0.49
N TRP A 316 -0.95 -20.39 -1.66
CA TRP A 316 -1.25 -18.99 -1.91
C TRP A 316 -2.59 -18.85 -2.59
N ILE A 317 -3.25 -17.70 -2.40
CA ILE A 317 -4.52 -17.45 -3.10
C ILE A 317 -4.32 -17.33 -4.59
N GLY A 318 -5.32 -17.78 -5.34
CA GLY A 318 -5.39 -17.73 -6.79
C GLY A 318 -6.75 -17.21 -7.28
N PRO A 319 -6.93 -17.19 -8.63
CA PRO A 319 -6.02 -17.71 -9.65
C PRO A 319 -4.71 -16.91 -9.74
N THR A 320 -3.65 -17.55 -10.24
CA THR A 320 -2.35 -16.88 -10.46
C THR A 320 -2.32 -16.14 -11.79
N VAL A 321 -1.43 -15.14 -11.91
CA VAL A 321 -1.23 -14.47 -13.21
C VAL A 321 -0.75 -15.45 -14.27
N PRO A 322 0.27 -16.32 -14.05
CA PRO A 322 0.71 -17.29 -15.06
C PRO A 322 -0.41 -18.22 -15.54
N ASP A 323 -1.22 -18.78 -14.63
CA ASP A 323 -2.34 -19.65 -15.00
C ASP A 323 -3.40 -18.89 -15.82
N THR A 324 -3.65 -17.64 -15.47
CA THR A 324 -4.61 -16.78 -16.18
C THR A 324 -4.11 -16.41 -17.56
N LEU A 325 -2.82 -16.06 -17.73
CA LEU A 325 -2.21 -15.80 -19.03
C LEU A 325 -2.34 -17.02 -19.95
N LYS A 326 -2.03 -18.22 -19.41
CA LYS A 326 -2.19 -19.47 -20.16
C LYS A 326 -3.64 -19.71 -20.60
N ALA A 327 -4.61 -19.55 -19.70
CA ALA A 327 -6.02 -19.72 -20.02
C ALA A 327 -6.51 -18.75 -21.09
N LEU A 328 -6.05 -17.49 -21.07
CA LEU A 328 -6.38 -16.49 -22.08
C LEU A 328 -5.75 -16.81 -23.44
N ALA A 329 -4.50 -17.29 -23.48
CA ALA A 329 -3.85 -17.75 -24.69
C ALA A 329 -4.58 -18.96 -25.30
N ASP A 330 -4.90 -19.97 -24.47
CA ASP A 330 -5.66 -21.16 -24.88
C ASP A 330 -7.07 -20.81 -25.41
N SER A 331 -7.66 -19.72 -24.91
CA SER A 331 -8.95 -19.18 -25.39
C SER A 331 -8.83 -18.35 -26.66
N GLY A 332 -7.65 -18.21 -27.24
CA GLY A 332 -7.39 -17.56 -28.52
C GLY A 332 -7.18 -16.05 -28.46
N HIS A 333 -7.08 -15.45 -27.28
CA HIS A 333 -6.69 -14.05 -27.17
C HIS A 333 -5.29 -13.81 -27.72
N LYS A 334 -5.03 -12.61 -28.25
CA LYS A 334 -3.74 -12.22 -28.83
C LYS A 334 -3.01 -11.16 -28.00
N GLY A 335 -3.70 -10.62 -27.02
CA GLY A 335 -3.14 -9.59 -26.16
C GLY A 335 -3.94 -9.43 -24.89
N ILE A 336 -3.35 -8.71 -23.95
CA ILE A 336 -3.91 -8.44 -22.63
C ILE A 336 -3.41 -7.10 -22.10
N VAL A 337 -4.28 -6.32 -21.47
CA VAL A 337 -3.89 -5.17 -20.66
C VAL A 337 -3.86 -5.60 -19.20
N LEU A 338 -2.72 -5.50 -18.53
CA LEU A 338 -2.57 -5.83 -17.12
C LEU A 338 -2.54 -4.57 -16.26
N GLN A 339 -3.35 -4.54 -15.22
CA GLN A 339 -3.41 -3.45 -14.25
C GLN A 339 -3.41 -3.96 -12.82
N PRO A 340 -2.32 -3.74 -12.05
CA PRO A 340 -2.33 -3.99 -10.62
C PRO A 340 -3.21 -2.94 -9.90
N VAL A 341 -4.15 -3.42 -9.09
CA VAL A 341 -5.09 -2.57 -8.33
C VAL A 341 -4.74 -2.47 -6.85
N GLY A 342 -3.82 -3.31 -6.38
CA GLY A 342 -3.33 -3.31 -4.99
C GLY A 342 -2.17 -2.34 -4.73
N PHE A 343 -1.67 -1.67 -5.77
CA PHE A 343 -0.49 -0.81 -5.70
C PHE A 343 -0.77 0.56 -6.30
N LEU A 344 -0.26 1.60 -5.65
CA LEU A 344 -0.49 2.99 -6.07
C LEU A 344 0.65 3.57 -6.91
N CYS A 345 1.83 2.96 -6.88
CA CYS A 345 3.00 3.48 -7.58
C CYS A 345 3.95 2.36 -8.02
N ASP A 346 4.84 2.70 -8.94
CA ASP A 346 5.86 1.79 -9.42
C ASP A 346 6.82 1.36 -8.31
N HIS A 347 7.14 0.07 -8.28
CA HIS A 347 8.10 -0.59 -7.40
C HIS A 347 8.51 -1.94 -7.99
N VAL A 348 9.30 -2.75 -7.28
CA VAL A 348 9.88 -3.99 -7.84
C VAL A 348 8.82 -4.97 -8.33
N GLU A 349 7.71 -5.15 -7.60
CA GLU A 349 6.63 -6.09 -7.98
C GLU A 349 5.79 -5.60 -9.19
N ILE A 350 6.03 -4.39 -9.67
CA ILE A 350 5.49 -3.87 -10.92
C ILE A 350 6.56 -3.89 -12.00
N LEU A 351 7.68 -3.21 -11.74
CA LEU A 351 8.71 -2.99 -12.75
C LEU A 351 9.46 -4.28 -13.11
N TYR A 352 9.58 -5.22 -12.17
CA TYR A 352 10.19 -6.53 -12.45
C TYR A 352 9.10 -7.58 -12.76
N ASP A 353 8.18 -7.85 -11.84
CA ASP A 353 7.26 -8.98 -12.00
C ASP A 353 6.35 -8.80 -13.22
N ILE A 354 5.89 -7.55 -13.52
CA ILE A 354 4.99 -7.31 -14.64
C ILE A 354 5.77 -6.95 -15.91
N ASP A 355 6.65 -5.92 -15.84
CA ASP A 355 7.25 -5.36 -17.04
C ASP A 355 8.37 -6.23 -17.60
N ILE A 356 8.93 -7.15 -16.81
CA ILE A 356 9.97 -8.09 -17.25
C ILE A 356 9.41 -9.51 -17.26
N ASP A 357 9.03 -10.08 -16.12
CA ASP A 357 8.72 -11.50 -15.98
C ASP A 357 7.39 -11.88 -16.66
N PHE A 358 6.26 -11.28 -16.27
CA PHE A 358 4.95 -11.60 -16.88
C PHE A 358 4.89 -11.19 -18.35
N LYS A 359 5.60 -10.12 -18.73
CA LYS A 359 5.69 -9.72 -20.14
C LYS A 359 6.40 -10.76 -20.98
N GLN A 360 7.48 -11.38 -20.45
CA GLN A 360 8.16 -12.48 -21.10
C GLN A 360 7.28 -13.74 -21.16
N GLN A 361 6.63 -14.11 -20.06
CA GLN A 361 5.71 -15.26 -20.00
C GLN A 361 4.55 -15.10 -20.99
N ALA A 362 3.97 -13.90 -21.11
CA ALA A 362 2.93 -13.61 -22.07
C ALA A 362 3.44 -13.78 -23.53
N ALA A 363 4.66 -13.29 -23.83
CA ALA A 363 5.27 -13.41 -25.13
C ALA A 363 5.52 -14.89 -25.50
N ASP A 364 5.98 -15.71 -24.55
CA ASP A 364 6.20 -17.15 -24.74
C ASP A 364 4.89 -17.91 -25.04
N LEU A 365 3.74 -17.36 -24.59
CA LEU A 365 2.41 -17.86 -24.89
C LEU A 365 1.78 -17.23 -26.16
N GLY A 366 2.51 -16.37 -26.86
CA GLY A 366 2.02 -15.66 -28.05
C GLY A 366 1.03 -14.52 -27.74
N LEU A 367 1.00 -14.03 -26.48
CA LEU A 367 0.22 -12.89 -26.05
C LEU A 367 1.09 -11.62 -26.05
N GLN A 368 0.56 -10.52 -26.56
CA GLN A 368 1.13 -9.20 -26.33
C GLN A 368 0.58 -8.62 -25.02
N LEU A 369 1.47 -8.25 -24.09
CA LEU A 369 1.08 -7.66 -22.82
C LEU A 369 1.36 -6.15 -22.82
N TRP A 370 0.33 -5.37 -22.55
CA TRP A 370 0.40 -3.95 -22.21
C TRP A 370 0.17 -3.76 -20.72
N ARG A 371 0.88 -2.86 -20.09
CA ARG A 371 0.61 -2.41 -18.73
C ARG A 371 0.20 -0.95 -18.73
N ALA A 372 -0.93 -0.62 -18.12
CA ALA A 372 -1.24 0.76 -17.83
C ALA A 372 -0.28 1.30 -16.76
N GLU A 373 0.13 2.55 -16.91
CA GLU A 373 1.03 3.21 -15.97
C GLU A 373 0.44 3.17 -14.55
N SER A 374 1.30 2.99 -13.54
CA SER A 374 0.89 3.11 -12.14
C SER A 374 0.37 4.52 -11.85
N LEU A 375 -0.38 4.68 -10.76
CA LEU A 375 -0.98 5.98 -10.45
C LEU A 375 0.06 7.05 -10.11
N ASN A 376 1.19 6.66 -9.51
CA ASN A 376 2.37 7.50 -9.26
C ASN A 376 2.01 8.90 -8.72
N ASP A 377 2.11 9.93 -9.56
CA ASP A 377 1.81 11.33 -9.27
C ASP A 377 0.44 11.80 -9.79
N SER A 378 -0.44 10.87 -10.14
CA SER A 378 -1.77 11.19 -10.70
C SER A 378 -2.50 12.25 -9.85
N PRO A 379 -2.93 13.37 -10.42
CA PRO A 379 -3.69 14.37 -9.68
C PRO A 379 -4.99 13.80 -9.09
N THR A 380 -5.59 12.84 -9.77
CA THR A 380 -6.81 12.15 -9.30
C THR A 380 -6.49 11.25 -8.11
N LEU A 381 -5.32 10.56 -8.09
CA LEU A 381 -4.86 9.83 -6.91
C LEU A 381 -4.67 10.76 -5.70
N ILE A 382 -4.06 11.93 -5.89
CA ILE A 382 -3.84 12.86 -4.75
C ILE A 382 -5.19 13.32 -4.18
N ARG A 383 -6.18 13.58 -5.03
CA ARG A 383 -7.57 13.86 -4.58
C ARG A 383 -8.19 12.65 -3.87
N ALA A 384 -7.96 11.43 -4.36
CA ALA A 384 -8.43 10.22 -3.70
C ALA A 384 -7.80 10.05 -2.30
N ILE A 385 -6.48 10.25 -2.16
CA ILE A 385 -5.79 10.22 -0.87
C ILE A 385 -6.40 11.27 0.08
N GLN A 386 -6.64 12.49 -0.39
CA GLN A 386 -7.27 13.53 0.41
C GLN A 386 -8.69 13.13 0.83
N ALA A 387 -9.52 12.64 -0.09
CA ALA A 387 -10.87 12.16 0.22
C ALA A 387 -10.85 11.02 1.24
N ALA A 388 -9.94 10.07 1.08
CA ALA A 388 -9.76 8.95 2.00
C ALA A 388 -9.39 9.37 3.43
N LEU A 389 -8.75 10.52 3.61
CA LEU A 389 -8.53 11.09 4.94
C LEU A 389 -9.83 11.42 5.68
N HIS A 390 -10.97 11.52 4.99
CA HIS A 390 -12.29 11.74 5.61
C HIS A 390 -13.10 10.45 5.80
N HIS A 391 -12.58 9.30 5.36
CA HIS A 391 -13.22 8.00 5.58
C HIS A 391 -13.33 7.66 7.08
N PRO A 392 -14.26 6.78 7.47
CA PRO A 392 -14.37 6.32 8.84
C PRO A 392 -13.03 5.81 9.37
N ALA A 393 -12.63 6.29 10.52
CA ALA A 393 -11.36 5.95 11.14
C ALA A 393 -11.57 5.32 12.52
N THR A 394 -10.69 4.41 12.93
CA THR A 394 -10.66 3.89 14.27
C THR A 394 -9.82 4.81 15.15
N ARG A 395 -10.43 5.39 16.19
CA ARG A 395 -9.69 6.11 17.23
C ARG A 395 -8.85 5.12 18.02
N LEU A 396 -7.56 5.30 18.00
CA LEU A 396 -6.61 4.50 18.78
C LEU A 396 -6.13 5.35 19.95
N SER A 397 -6.49 4.92 21.17
CA SER A 397 -5.99 5.51 22.43
C SER A 397 -4.98 4.58 23.05
N ALA A 398 -4.00 5.15 23.74
CA ALA A 398 -2.97 4.40 24.42
C ALA A 398 -3.41 3.82 25.79
N ASP A 399 -4.67 4.02 26.19
CA ASP A 399 -5.18 3.46 27.44
C ASP A 399 -5.34 1.94 27.34
N PRO A 400 -4.59 1.15 28.12
CA PRO A 400 -4.69 -0.30 28.13
C PRO A 400 -6.01 -0.82 28.74
N GLU A 401 -6.85 0.04 29.32
CA GLU A 401 -8.06 -0.37 30.05
C GLU A 401 -9.34 -0.45 29.20
N SER A 402 -9.32 -0.09 27.93
CA SER A 402 -10.52 -0.18 27.07
C SER A 402 -10.58 -1.44 26.19
N HIS A 403 -10.30 -2.60 26.76
CA HIS A 403 -10.74 -3.86 26.14
C HIS A 403 -12.16 -4.19 26.68
N PRO A 404 -13.22 -4.09 25.85
CA PRO A 404 -14.53 -4.62 26.24
C PRO A 404 -14.48 -6.15 26.15
N GLY A 405 -14.21 -6.81 27.28
CA GLY A 405 -14.13 -8.27 27.29
C GLY A 405 -13.63 -8.94 28.57
N GLN A 406 -13.67 -8.25 29.73
CA GLN A 406 -13.63 -8.98 31.01
C GLN A 406 -14.94 -8.73 31.77
N ALA A 407 -15.90 -9.64 31.55
CA ALA A 407 -16.99 -9.81 32.47
C ALA A 407 -16.36 -10.26 33.81
N THR A 408 -16.48 -9.42 34.80
CA THR A 408 -16.16 -9.77 36.21
C THR A 408 -17.10 -10.92 36.62
N GLU A 409 -16.56 -12.13 36.71
CA GLU A 409 -17.22 -13.22 37.42
C GLU A 409 -17.33 -12.82 38.90
N GLN A 410 -18.54 -12.52 39.31
CA GLN A 410 -18.87 -12.44 40.73
C GLN A 410 -18.77 -13.86 41.34
N PRO A 411 -18.14 -14.04 42.50
CA PRO A 411 -18.08 -15.34 43.13
C PRO A 411 -19.46 -15.71 43.66
N HIS A 412 -20.09 -16.72 43.04
CA HIS A 412 -21.29 -17.35 43.58
C HIS A 412 -20.95 -18.03 44.95
N SER A 413 -21.50 -17.49 46.02
CA SER A 413 -21.54 -18.10 47.35
C SER A 413 -22.35 -19.42 47.25
N ARG A 414 -21.67 -20.53 47.53
CA ARG A 414 -22.31 -21.84 47.76
C ARG A 414 -23.16 -21.83 49.03
N PRO A 415 -24.38 -22.32 49.04
CA PRO A 415 -25.11 -22.58 50.27
C PRO A 415 -24.57 -23.84 50.92
N ALA A 416 -24.41 -23.76 52.24
CA ALA A 416 -23.97 -24.85 53.11
C ALA A 416 -25.06 -25.96 53.15
N HIS A 417 -24.71 -27.19 52.81
CA HIS A 417 -25.51 -28.34 53.09
C HIS A 417 -25.31 -28.76 54.56
N THR A 418 -26.36 -28.56 55.34
CA THR A 418 -26.53 -29.18 56.69
C THR A 418 -26.96 -30.63 56.52
N ARG A 419 -26.21 -31.55 57.13
CA ARG A 419 -26.62 -32.94 57.31
C ARG A 419 -27.66 -33.04 58.39
N ALA A 420 -28.72 -33.79 58.16
CA ALA A 420 -29.47 -34.62 59.08
C ALA A 420 -29.99 -35.84 58.35
#